data_ad4b963ee4215885cf7abc55d94350f7
#
_entry.id   ad4b963ee4215885cf7abc55d94350f7
#
_cell.length_a   1.000
_cell.length_b   1.000
_cell.length_c   1.000
_cell.angle_alpha   90.00
_cell.angle_beta   90.00
_cell.angle_gamma   90.00
#
_symmetry.space_group_name_H-M   'P 1'
#
loop_
_entity.id
_entity.type
_entity.pdbx_description
1 polymer ?
#
loop_
_entity_poly.entity_id
_entity_poly.type
_entity_poly.pdbx_seq_one_letter_code
_entity_poly.pdbx_strand_id
1 'polypeptide(L)'
;MGLWAMVITVLGSALFLPLQGVTTFSAPEEGQAVLAGLEEFEALPPIFANTVFALTGLVVILLGFVGHILVGVAGWRSGTLPRWAGALWAGANVLMYLSLVYGSTIGPASTPFTVPLGAVVLVISGAWMVWSALSGPSGAQAVGAAAAQPRVR
;
A
#
# COMPACT_ATOMS: atom_id res chain seq x y z
N MET A 1 -9.47 10.22 15.29
CA MET A 1 -9.43 9.70 13.90
C MET A 1 -8.05 9.16 13.50
N GLY A 2 -6.94 9.85 13.79
CA GLY A 2 -5.60 9.41 13.33
C GLY A 2 -5.18 8.00 13.80
N LEU A 3 -5.45 7.64 15.05
CA LEU A 3 -5.11 6.32 15.58
C LEU A 3 -5.84 5.18 14.82
N TRP A 4 -7.14 5.32 14.59
CA TRP A 4 -7.91 4.32 13.86
C TRP A 4 -7.47 4.21 12.39
N ALA A 5 -7.17 5.34 11.75
CA ALA A 5 -6.61 5.36 10.40
C ALA A 5 -5.29 4.56 10.35
N MET A 6 -4.39 4.79 11.31
CA MET A 6 -3.12 4.07 11.41
C MET A 6 -3.33 2.57 11.66
N VAL A 7 -4.20 2.19 12.60
CA VAL A 7 -4.47 0.77 12.90
C VAL A 7 -5.04 0.05 11.69
N ILE A 8 -6.02 0.62 11.01
CA ILE A 8 -6.64 0.01 9.81
C ILE A 8 -5.60 -0.11 8.69
N THR A 9 -4.78 0.92 8.46
CA THR A 9 -3.73 0.90 7.44
C THR A 9 -2.68 -0.16 7.74
N VAL A 10 -2.17 -0.23 8.97
CA VAL A 10 -1.16 -1.22 9.37
C VAL A 10 -1.73 -2.63 9.25
N LEU A 11 -2.96 -2.85 9.71
CA LEU A 11 -3.62 -4.16 9.61
C LEU A 11 -3.82 -4.57 8.15
N GLY A 12 -4.36 -3.67 7.32
CA GLY A 12 -4.54 -3.92 5.88
C GLY A 12 -3.21 -4.22 5.19
N SER A 13 -2.16 -3.45 5.48
CA SER A 13 -0.83 -3.66 4.90
C SER A 13 -0.20 -4.98 5.36
N ALA A 14 -0.30 -5.31 6.65
CA ALA A 14 0.22 -6.56 7.19
C ALA A 14 -0.46 -7.80 6.59
N LEU A 15 -1.76 -7.72 6.37
CA LEU A 15 -2.52 -8.79 5.71
C LEU A 15 -2.27 -8.85 4.20
N PHE A 16 -1.88 -7.73 3.58
CA PHE A 16 -1.57 -7.66 2.15
C PHE A 16 -0.20 -8.28 1.82
N LEU A 17 0.78 -8.21 2.72
CA LEU A 17 2.13 -8.74 2.50
C LEU A 17 2.16 -10.23 2.13
N PRO A 18 1.49 -11.16 2.85
CA PRO A 18 1.45 -12.56 2.45
C PRO A 18 0.80 -12.77 1.07
N LEU A 19 -0.25 -12.00 0.75
CA LEU A 19 -0.92 -12.06 -0.54
C LEU A 19 0.03 -11.64 -1.68
N GLN A 20 0.78 -10.56 -1.50
CA GLN A 20 1.81 -10.11 -2.44
C GLN A 20 2.96 -11.11 -2.55
N GLY A 21 3.35 -11.73 -1.45
CA GLY A 21 4.37 -12.77 -1.44
C GLY A 21 3.99 -13.92 -2.34
N VAL A 22 2.79 -14.47 -2.21
CA VAL A 22 2.29 -15.55 -3.06
C VAL A 22 2.33 -15.13 -4.53
N THR A 23 1.74 -13.98 -4.89
CA THR A 23 1.70 -13.54 -6.30
C THR A 23 3.07 -13.21 -6.88
N THR A 24 3.99 -12.68 -6.07
CA THR A 24 5.34 -12.31 -6.54
C THR A 24 6.22 -13.53 -6.78
N PHE A 25 6.10 -14.56 -5.93
CA PHE A 25 6.98 -15.73 -6.02
C PHE A 25 6.39 -16.86 -6.85
N SER A 26 5.06 -17.03 -6.90
CA SER A 26 4.43 -18.09 -7.71
C SER A 26 4.25 -17.71 -9.18
N ALA A 27 3.96 -16.45 -9.49
CA ALA A 27 3.70 -16.03 -10.87
C ALA A 27 4.85 -16.30 -11.87
N PRO A 28 6.14 -16.12 -11.53
CA PRO A 28 7.23 -16.48 -12.45
C PRO A 28 7.32 -17.97 -12.71
N GLU A 29 7.06 -18.83 -11.71
CA GLU A 29 7.09 -20.29 -11.84
C GLU A 29 5.92 -20.78 -12.67
N GLU A 30 4.72 -20.24 -12.44
CA GLU A 30 3.54 -20.50 -13.26
C GLU A 30 3.77 -20.09 -14.72
N GLY A 31 4.35 -18.92 -14.95
CA GLY A 31 4.69 -18.46 -16.30
C GLY A 31 5.69 -19.37 -17.01
N GLN A 32 6.71 -19.87 -16.32
CA GLN A 32 7.68 -20.81 -16.89
C GLN A 32 7.03 -22.17 -17.21
N ALA A 33 6.15 -22.65 -16.34
CA ALA A 33 5.42 -23.91 -16.56
C ALA A 33 4.52 -23.83 -17.79
N VAL A 34 3.80 -22.73 -17.99
CA VAL A 34 2.97 -22.46 -19.18
C VAL A 34 3.85 -22.42 -20.45
N LEU A 35 4.99 -21.70 -20.40
CA LEU A 35 5.92 -21.64 -21.53
C LEU A 35 6.56 -23.00 -21.86
N ALA A 36 6.70 -23.89 -20.89
CA ALA A 36 7.19 -25.24 -21.08
C ALA A 36 6.12 -26.20 -21.63
N GLY A 37 4.87 -25.73 -21.83
CA GLY A 37 3.76 -26.53 -22.35
C GLY A 37 3.24 -27.58 -21.37
N LEU A 38 3.38 -27.34 -20.07
CA LEU A 38 2.83 -28.21 -19.03
C LEU A 38 1.33 -27.97 -18.91
N GLU A 39 0.54 -28.71 -19.71
CA GLU A 39 -0.94 -28.58 -19.75
C GLU A 39 -1.60 -28.85 -18.38
N GLU A 40 -0.95 -29.61 -17.50
CA GLU A 40 -1.42 -29.86 -16.14
C GLU A 40 -1.50 -28.57 -15.30
N PHE A 41 -0.66 -27.58 -15.60
CA PHE A 41 -0.68 -26.26 -14.91
C PHE A 41 -1.84 -25.39 -15.39
N GLU A 42 -2.23 -25.51 -16.67
CA GLU A 42 -3.42 -24.81 -17.19
C GLU A 42 -4.73 -25.38 -16.62
N ALA A 43 -4.71 -26.66 -16.21
CA ALA A 43 -5.87 -27.32 -15.60
C ALA A 43 -6.08 -26.94 -14.12
N LEU A 44 -5.07 -26.36 -13.45
CA LEU A 44 -5.25 -25.90 -12.07
C LEU A 44 -6.13 -24.64 -12.07
N PRO A 45 -7.20 -24.63 -11.24
CA PRO A 45 -8.00 -23.42 -11.10
C PRO A 45 -7.09 -22.28 -10.64
N PRO A 46 -7.16 -21.11 -11.28
CA PRO A 46 -6.37 -19.97 -10.86
C PRO A 46 -6.60 -19.73 -9.37
N ILE A 47 -5.56 -19.37 -8.63
CA ILE A 47 -5.59 -19.20 -7.17
C ILE A 47 -6.75 -18.28 -6.74
N PHE A 48 -7.14 -17.34 -7.59
CA PHE A 48 -8.28 -16.46 -7.42
C PHE A 48 -9.65 -17.16 -7.62
N ALA A 49 -9.71 -18.34 -8.19
CA ALA A 49 -10.93 -19.15 -8.26
C ALA A 49 -11.29 -19.77 -6.89
N ASN A 50 -10.34 -19.82 -5.95
CA ASN A 50 -10.64 -20.20 -4.58
C ASN A 50 -11.42 -19.09 -3.89
N THR A 51 -12.68 -19.36 -3.54
CA THR A 51 -13.59 -18.40 -2.93
C THR A 51 -13.03 -17.79 -1.64
N VAL A 52 -12.37 -18.60 -0.80
CA VAL A 52 -11.77 -18.13 0.45
C VAL A 52 -10.65 -17.15 0.17
N PHE A 53 -9.77 -17.46 -0.79
CA PHE A 53 -8.68 -16.58 -1.20
C PHE A 53 -9.20 -15.28 -1.79
N ALA A 54 -10.20 -15.35 -2.68
CA ALA A 54 -10.80 -14.18 -3.32
C ALA A 54 -11.49 -13.27 -2.30
N LEU A 55 -12.26 -13.83 -1.35
CA LEU A 55 -12.90 -13.06 -0.29
C LEU A 55 -11.88 -12.44 0.66
N THR A 56 -10.86 -13.19 1.05
CA THR A 56 -9.77 -12.66 1.89
C THR A 56 -9.05 -11.52 1.17
N GLY A 57 -8.71 -11.70 -0.11
CA GLY A 57 -8.09 -10.67 -0.93
C GLY A 57 -8.96 -9.40 -1.02
N LEU A 58 -10.26 -9.56 -1.25
CA LEU A 58 -11.19 -8.43 -1.29
C LEU A 58 -11.22 -7.67 0.04
N VAL A 59 -11.32 -8.37 1.17
CA VAL A 59 -11.32 -7.73 2.50
C VAL A 59 -10.01 -6.97 2.74
N VAL A 60 -8.88 -7.58 2.41
CA VAL A 60 -7.56 -6.97 2.59
C VAL A 60 -7.40 -5.71 1.72
N ILE A 61 -7.83 -5.79 0.46
CA ILE A 61 -7.83 -4.65 -0.46
C ILE A 61 -8.70 -3.52 0.06
N LEU A 62 -9.92 -3.82 0.52
CA LEU A 62 -10.83 -2.81 1.07
C LEU A 62 -10.27 -2.18 2.36
N LEU A 63 -9.70 -2.96 3.27
CA LEU A 63 -9.04 -2.44 4.47
C LEU A 63 -7.87 -1.51 4.12
N GLY A 64 -7.01 -1.93 3.19
CA GLY A 64 -5.91 -1.12 2.70
C GLY A 64 -6.41 0.19 2.09
N PHE A 65 -7.38 0.11 1.18
CA PHE A 65 -7.96 1.28 0.51
C PHE A 65 -8.55 2.28 1.51
N VAL A 66 -9.44 1.81 2.39
CA VAL A 66 -10.06 2.66 3.41
C VAL A 66 -9.02 3.23 4.37
N GLY A 67 -8.07 2.41 4.82
CA GLY A 67 -7.00 2.83 5.72
C GLY A 67 -6.17 3.97 5.13
N HIS A 68 -5.71 3.84 3.90
CA HIS A 68 -4.91 4.85 3.24
C HIS A 68 -5.67 6.16 2.99
N ILE A 69 -6.97 6.08 2.63
CA ILE A 69 -7.82 7.28 2.52
C ILE A 69 -7.95 7.97 3.87
N LEU A 70 -8.20 7.21 4.94
CA LEU A 70 -8.32 7.76 6.29
C LEU A 70 -7.02 8.44 6.77
N VAL A 71 -5.85 7.86 6.44
CA VAL A 71 -4.54 8.49 6.70
C VAL A 71 -4.43 9.83 5.95
N GLY A 72 -4.78 9.85 4.68
CA GLY A 72 -4.78 11.09 3.89
C GLY A 72 -5.71 12.16 4.46
N VAL A 73 -6.93 11.78 4.84
CA VAL A 73 -7.90 12.68 5.49
C VAL A 73 -7.41 13.15 6.86
N ALA A 74 -6.82 12.25 7.66
CA ALA A 74 -6.24 12.62 8.94
C ALA A 74 -5.09 13.62 8.79
N GLY A 75 -4.21 13.40 7.80
CA GLY A 75 -3.13 14.33 7.44
C GLY A 75 -3.67 15.70 7.03
N TRP A 76 -4.70 15.71 6.16
CA TRP A 76 -5.36 16.95 5.75
C TRP A 76 -5.94 17.75 6.94
N ARG A 77 -6.56 17.04 7.91
CA ARG A 77 -7.25 17.65 9.05
C ARG A 77 -6.35 17.94 10.25
N SER A 78 -5.15 17.36 10.31
CA SER A 78 -4.25 17.48 11.47
C SER A 78 -3.80 18.91 11.77
N GLY A 79 -3.72 19.77 10.76
CA GLY A 79 -3.15 21.11 10.87
C GLY A 79 -1.63 21.14 11.13
N THR A 80 -1.03 20.01 11.47
CA THR A 80 0.42 19.87 11.73
C THR A 80 1.18 19.37 10.52
N LEU A 81 0.49 18.66 9.60
CA LEU A 81 1.07 18.17 8.36
C LEU A 81 0.62 19.03 7.18
N PRO A 82 1.41 19.10 6.10
CA PRO A 82 1.00 19.79 4.89
C PRO A 82 -0.29 19.19 4.33
N ARG A 83 -1.34 19.98 4.25
CA ARG A 83 -2.66 19.51 3.77
C ARG A 83 -2.58 18.82 2.42
N TRP A 84 -1.79 19.38 1.49
CA TRP A 84 -1.61 18.81 0.16
C TRP A 84 -0.91 17.45 0.17
N ALA A 85 -0.01 17.18 1.12
CA ALA A 85 0.61 15.87 1.24
C ALA A 85 -0.43 14.79 1.59
N GLY A 86 -1.37 15.10 2.52
CA GLY A 86 -2.48 14.19 2.82
C GLY A 86 -3.42 13.98 1.64
N ALA A 87 -3.74 15.05 0.88
CA ALA A 87 -4.57 14.95 -0.32
C ALA A 87 -3.91 14.11 -1.42
N LEU A 88 -2.61 14.33 -1.68
CA LEU A 88 -1.82 13.57 -2.65
C LEU A 88 -1.73 12.09 -2.26
N TRP A 89 -1.53 11.82 -0.96
CA TRP A 89 -1.52 10.45 -0.44
C TRP A 89 -2.84 9.73 -0.71
N ALA A 90 -3.97 10.33 -0.35
CA ALA A 90 -5.29 9.75 -0.60
C ALA A 90 -5.56 9.60 -2.09
N GLY A 91 -5.28 10.63 -2.90
CA GLY A 91 -5.49 10.62 -4.35
C GLY A 91 -4.64 9.58 -5.06
N ALA A 92 -3.38 9.41 -4.68
CA ALA A 92 -2.49 8.39 -5.24
C ALA A 92 -3.01 6.98 -4.96
N ASN A 93 -3.50 6.73 -3.74
CA ASN A 93 -4.10 5.44 -3.40
C ASN A 93 -5.38 5.18 -4.21
N VAL A 94 -6.28 6.16 -4.33
CA VAL A 94 -7.47 6.03 -5.17
C VAL A 94 -7.07 5.70 -6.60
N LEU A 95 -6.09 6.40 -7.16
CA LEU A 95 -5.60 6.16 -8.51
C LEU A 95 -5.05 4.74 -8.68
N MET A 96 -4.24 4.27 -7.73
CA MET A 96 -3.67 2.91 -7.76
C MET A 96 -4.75 1.84 -7.67
N TYR A 97 -5.70 1.96 -6.74
CA TYR A 97 -6.77 0.97 -6.59
C TYR A 97 -7.73 0.93 -7.78
N LEU A 98 -8.09 2.10 -8.33
CA LEU A 98 -8.89 2.15 -9.57
C LEU A 98 -8.14 1.54 -10.75
N SER A 99 -6.84 1.76 -10.84
CA SER A 99 -6.00 1.16 -11.88
C SER A 99 -5.89 -0.36 -11.74
N LEU A 100 -5.87 -0.88 -10.52
CA LEU A 100 -5.88 -2.31 -10.25
C LEU A 100 -7.19 -2.94 -10.77
N VAL A 101 -8.33 -2.32 -10.45
CA VAL A 101 -9.65 -2.77 -10.93
C VAL A 101 -9.74 -2.67 -12.46
N TYR A 102 -9.30 -1.55 -13.04
CA TYR A 102 -9.32 -1.35 -14.48
C TYR A 102 -8.34 -2.29 -15.20
N GLY A 103 -7.15 -2.49 -14.66
CA GLY A 103 -6.14 -3.41 -15.20
C GLY A 103 -6.65 -4.85 -15.30
N SER A 104 -7.46 -5.29 -14.32
CA SER A 104 -8.08 -6.60 -14.36
C SER A 104 -9.09 -6.79 -15.50
N THR A 105 -9.60 -5.69 -16.08
CA THR A 105 -10.54 -5.72 -17.21
C THR A 105 -9.88 -5.63 -18.59
N ILE A 106 -8.62 -5.13 -18.66
CA ILE A 106 -7.91 -4.94 -19.94
C ILE A 106 -7.08 -6.18 -20.31
N GLY A 107 -6.78 -7.02 -19.37
CA GLY A 107 -6.00 -8.24 -19.55
C GLY A 107 -4.68 -8.27 -18.77
N PRO A 108 -4.14 -9.47 -18.52
CA PRO A 108 -3.03 -9.69 -17.58
C PRO A 108 -1.67 -9.10 -18.04
N ALA A 109 -1.54 -8.72 -19.29
CA ALA A 109 -0.26 -8.27 -19.86
C ALA A 109 -0.02 -6.75 -19.77
N SER A 110 -1.00 -5.95 -19.33
CA SER A 110 -0.88 -4.49 -19.35
C SER A 110 -0.97 -3.91 -17.92
N THR A 111 0.16 -3.52 -17.36
CA THR A 111 0.14 -2.66 -16.16
C THR A 111 -0.17 -1.23 -16.60
N PRO A 112 -1.32 -0.65 -16.22
CA PRO A 112 -1.63 0.73 -16.57
C PRO A 112 -0.54 1.66 -16.03
N PHE A 113 -0.11 2.64 -16.83
CA PHE A 113 0.94 3.60 -16.42
C PHE A 113 0.57 4.38 -15.15
N THR A 114 -0.70 4.42 -14.79
CA THR A 114 -1.25 5.03 -13.58
C THR A 114 -0.78 4.35 -12.30
N VAL A 115 -0.42 3.06 -12.36
CA VAL A 115 0.14 2.33 -11.20
C VAL A 115 1.51 2.87 -10.80
N PRO A 116 2.53 2.90 -11.69
CA PRO A 116 3.82 3.48 -11.35
C PRO A 116 3.72 4.98 -11.02
N LEU A 117 2.85 5.72 -11.70
CA LEU A 117 2.61 7.13 -11.39
C LEU A 117 2.04 7.30 -9.97
N GLY A 118 1.04 6.52 -9.60
CA GLY A 118 0.46 6.52 -8.26
C GLY A 118 1.49 6.15 -7.20
N ALA A 119 2.34 5.15 -7.45
CA ALA A 119 3.42 4.75 -6.55
C ALA A 119 4.43 5.89 -6.31
N VAL A 120 4.86 6.58 -7.36
CA VAL A 120 5.77 7.73 -7.25
C VAL A 120 5.14 8.86 -6.42
N VAL A 121 3.89 9.21 -6.71
CA VAL A 121 3.16 10.25 -5.94
C VAL A 121 3.02 9.85 -4.48
N LEU A 122 2.78 8.55 -4.20
CA LEU A 122 2.66 8.01 -2.86
C LEU A 122 3.98 8.12 -2.08
N VAL A 123 5.10 7.78 -2.70
CA VAL A 123 6.44 7.93 -2.10
C VAL A 123 6.74 9.41 -1.80
N ILE A 124 6.49 10.30 -2.76
CA ILE A 124 6.74 11.74 -2.58
C ILE A 124 5.87 12.31 -1.46
N SER A 125 4.57 12.00 -1.45
CA SER A 125 3.65 12.50 -0.42
C SER A 125 3.97 11.94 0.96
N GLY A 126 4.34 10.68 1.07
CA GLY A 126 4.77 10.04 2.31
C GLY A 126 6.07 10.64 2.84
N ALA A 127 7.08 10.80 1.99
CA ALA A 127 8.34 11.45 2.34
C ALA A 127 8.11 12.90 2.82
N TRP A 128 7.23 13.63 2.15
CA TRP A 128 6.87 15.00 2.56
C TRP A 128 6.19 15.02 3.94
N MET A 129 5.26 14.10 4.22
CA MET A 129 4.63 14.00 5.54
C MET A 129 5.66 13.69 6.63
N VAL A 130 6.54 12.72 6.40
CA VAL A 130 7.62 12.35 7.35
C VAL A 130 8.57 13.53 7.58
N TRP A 131 9.04 14.16 6.51
CA TRP A 131 9.89 15.33 6.60
C TRP A 131 9.25 16.46 7.43
N SER A 132 8.00 16.77 7.16
CA SER A 132 7.28 17.82 7.88
C SER A 132 7.08 17.47 9.36
N ALA A 133 6.83 16.21 9.68
CA ALA A 133 6.71 15.74 11.07
C ALA A 133 8.05 15.85 11.84
N LEU A 134 9.17 15.55 11.18
CA LEU A 134 10.50 15.63 11.79
C LEU A 134 11.02 17.06 11.91
N SER A 135 10.66 17.93 10.96
CA SER A 135 11.10 19.34 10.91
C SER A 135 10.23 20.28 11.75
N GLY A 136 9.07 19.81 12.23
CA GLY A 136 8.19 20.60 13.10
C GLY A 136 8.78 20.80 14.50
N PRO A 137 8.31 21.83 15.24
CA PRO A 137 8.81 22.16 16.58
C PRO A 137 8.78 20.97 17.54
N SER A 138 7.74 20.14 17.47
CA SER A 138 7.61 18.93 18.29
C SER A 138 8.61 17.84 17.93
N GLY A 139 8.93 17.72 16.64
CA GLY A 139 9.94 16.75 16.15
C GLY A 139 11.36 17.14 16.59
N ALA A 140 11.69 18.43 16.47
CA ALA A 140 12.97 18.94 16.92
C ALA A 140 13.20 18.76 18.43
N GLN A 141 12.17 18.93 19.25
CA GLN A 141 12.21 18.67 20.68
C GLN A 141 12.40 17.19 21.00
N ALA A 142 11.73 16.29 20.31
CA ALA A 142 11.85 14.84 20.49
C ALA A 142 13.26 14.34 20.16
N VAL A 143 13.84 14.83 19.06
CA VAL A 143 15.21 14.50 18.66
C VAL A 143 16.22 15.04 19.65
N GLY A 144 16.05 16.30 20.12
CA GLY A 144 16.89 16.90 21.15
C GLY A 144 16.84 16.15 22.48
N ALA A 145 15.66 15.73 22.92
CA ALA A 145 15.49 14.95 24.15
C ALA A 145 16.14 13.57 24.06
N ALA A 146 16.01 12.89 22.92
CA ALA A 146 16.65 11.60 22.69
C ALA A 146 18.19 11.71 22.66
N ALA A 147 18.72 12.80 22.12
CA ALA A 147 20.16 13.05 22.11
C ALA A 147 20.73 13.42 23.49
N ALA A 148 19.90 13.98 24.38
CA ALA A 148 20.30 14.39 25.73
C ALA A 148 20.24 13.24 26.76
N GLN A 149 19.73 12.07 26.41
CA GLN A 149 19.73 10.93 27.33
C GLN A 149 21.14 10.44 27.57
N PRO A 150 21.63 10.40 28.88
CA PRO A 150 22.93 9.87 29.18
C PRO A 150 23.00 8.39 28.77
N ARG A 151 24.01 8.04 27.98
CA ARG A 151 24.31 6.62 27.69
C ARG A 151 24.65 5.94 29.00
N VAL A 152 23.74 5.14 29.51
CA VAL A 152 24.02 4.23 30.62
C VAL A 152 25.04 3.21 30.11
N ARG A 153 26.27 3.29 30.69
CA ARG A 153 27.34 2.34 30.45
C ARG A 153 27.19 1.15 31.36
#